data_58253d04d9fe5e9371ec42960687c4a7
#
_entry.id   58253d04d9fe5e9371ec42960687c4a7
#
_cell.length_a   1.000
_cell.length_b   1.000
_cell.length_c   1.000
_cell.angle_alpha   90.00
_cell.angle_beta   90.00
_cell.angle_gamma   90.00
#
_symmetry.space_group_name_H-M   'P 1'
#
loop_
_entity.id
_entity.type
_entity.pdbx_description
1 polymer ?
#
loop_
_entity_poly.entity_id
_entity_poly.type
_entity_poly.pdbx_seq_one_letter_code
_entity_poly.pdbx_strand_id
1 'polypeptide(L)'
;MKLFRFIISNVFFKNLFYIIMLTLLISFIIFFGLAFVTEHNNYVKVPKLFGLNVSKAIETTKNKSLKIIIIDSAKFNPNYPPLTVLEQFPNHDMEVKEGRKIYLTLNPIGYKKMKVPNLIQITLRNAETLLNAVGFELGELIYKDNIGKDMVLEMRHEGKKIEPGHTLPQRKKIDLVLGNGKK
;
A
#
# COMPACT_ATOMS: atom_id res chain seq x y z
N MET A 1 -69.98 7.85 1.13
CA MET A 1 -70.46 8.66 2.29
C MET A 1 -69.94 8.18 3.67
N LYS A 2 -69.73 6.88 3.93
CA LYS A 2 -69.27 6.41 5.28
C LYS A 2 -67.82 6.79 5.62
N LEU A 3 -66.89 6.78 4.61
CA LEU A 3 -65.47 7.15 4.82
C LEU A 3 -65.31 8.65 5.19
N PHE A 4 -66.04 9.56 4.56
CA PHE A 4 -65.95 10.97 4.82
C PHE A 4 -66.44 11.33 6.25
N ARG A 5 -67.47 10.65 6.73
CA ARG A 5 -67.95 10.82 8.12
C ARG A 5 -66.95 10.27 9.17
N PHE A 6 -66.20 9.22 8.80
CA PHE A 6 -65.16 8.67 9.69
C PHE A 6 -63.98 9.63 9.83
N ILE A 7 -63.53 10.23 8.75
CA ILE A 7 -62.38 11.19 8.75
C ILE A 7 -62.68 12.43 9.56
N ILE A 8 -63.96 12.85 9.66
CA ILE A 8 -64.39 14.04 10.45
C ILE A 8 -64.79 13.66 11.90
N SER A 9 -64.66 12.39 12.26
CA SER A 9 -65.09 11.93 13.60
C SER A 9 -64.06 12.27 14.68
N ASN A 10 -64.52 12.60 15.88
CA ASN A 10 -63.65 12.79 17.05
C ASN A 10 -62.76 11.57 17.35
N VAL A 11 -63.19 10.38 16.97
CA VAL A 11 -62.44 9.14 17.15
C VAL A 11 -61.24 9.13 16.19
N PHE A 12 -61.40 9.60 14.98
CA PHE A 12 -60.29 9.69 13.99
C PHE A 12 -59.24 10.65 14.48
N PHE A 13 -59.63 11.90 14.85
CA PHE A 13 -58.68 12.90 15.36
C PHE A 13 -57.96 12.46 16.61
N LYS A 14 -58.64 11.80 17.55
CA LYS A 14 -58.05 11.24 18.76
C LYS A 14 -57.01 10.19 18.45
N ASN A 15 -57.30 9.26 17.56
CA ASN A 15 -56.36 8.21 17.15
C ASN A 15 -55.17 8.80 16.35
N LEU A 16 -55.43 9.74 15.46
CA LEU A 16 -54.40 10.47 14.72
C LEU A 16 -53.44 11.19 15.68
N PHE A 17 -53.95 11.85 16.69
CA PHE A 17 -53.16 12.52 17.72
C PHE A 17 -52.25 11.51 18.46
N TYR A 18 -52.77 10.35 18.87
CA TYR A 18 -51.97 9.31 19.52
C TYR A 18 -50.88 8.76 18.58
N ILE A 19 -51.17 8.56 17.29
CA ILE A 19 -50.18 8.08 16.31
C ILE A 19 -49.07 9.13 16.17
N ILE A 20 -49.42 10.40 16.02
CA ILE A 20 -48.43 11.49 15.92
C ILE A 20 -47.57 11.57 17.19
N MET A 21 -48.19 11.52 18.35
CA MET A 21 -47.50 11.57 19.64
C MET A 21 -46.53 10.36 19.80
N LEU A 22 -46.98 9.17 19.41
CA LEU A 22 -46.18 7.96 19.48
C LEU A 22 -44.96 8.03 18.48
N THR A 23 -45.21 8.52 17.26
CA THR A 23 -44.12 8.67 16.29
C THR A 23 -43.11 9.70 16.73
N LEU A 24 -43.53 10.82 17.30
CA LEU A 24 -42.63 11.83 17.89
C LEU A 24 -41.81 11.25 19.05
N LEU A 25 -42.45 10.47 19.94
CA LEU A 25 -41.76 9.82 21.06
C LEU A 25 -40.69 8.83 20.56
N ILE A 26 -41.03 7.99 19.59
CA ILE A 26 -40.09 7.03 19.00
C ILE A 26 -38.93 7.78 18.32
N SER A 27 -39.23 8.82 17.53
CA SER A 27 -38.22 9.63 16.88
C SER A 27 -37.27 10.32 17.87
N PHE A 28 -37.81 10.80 18.98
CA PHE A 28 -37.05 11.39 20.07
C PHE A 28 -36.09 10.37 20.72
N ILE A 29 -36.60 9.16 21.05
CA ILE A 29 -35.78 8.09 21.61
C ILE A 29 -34.65 7.65 20.67
N ILE A 30 -34.96 7.52 19.36
CA ILE A 30 -33.96 7.17 18.37
C ILE A 30 -32.91 8.28 18.26
N PHE A 31 -33.32 9.53 18.18
CA PHE A 31 -32.41 10.67 18.03
C PHE A 31 -31.44 10.80 19.22
N PHE A 32 -31.96 10.76 20.45
CA PHE A 32 -31.16 10.84 21.66
C PHE A 32 -30.33 9.56 21.89
N GLY A 33 -30.88 8.38 21.59
CA GLY A 33 -30.16 7.12 21.66
C GLY A 33 -28.96 7.06 20.69
N LEU A 34 -29.15 7.51 19.44
CA LEU A 34 -28.07 7.62 18.47
C LEU A 34 -27.02 8.65 18.89
N ALA A 35 -27.44 9.81 19.42
CA ALA A 35 -26.52 10.84 19.90
C ALA A 35 -25.61 10.31 21.02
N PHE A 36 -26.16 9.49 21.91
CA PHE A 36 -25.39 8.88 23.02
C PHE A 36 -24.43 7.78 22.54
N VAL A 37 -24.86 6.92 21.58
CA VAL A 37 -24.04 5.81 21.08
C VAL A 37 -22.93 6.27 20.12
N THR A 38 -23.15 7.36 19.38
CA THR A 38 -22.19 7.83 18.36
C THR A 38 -21.04 8.66 18.90
N GLU A 39 -20.95 8.92 20.21
CA GLU A 39 -19.84 9.66 20.86
C GLU A 39 -19.31 10.84 20.01
N HIS A 40 -20.16 11.84 19.74
CA HIS A 40 -19.89 12.89 18.76
C HIS A 40 -18.68 13.79 19.07
N ASN A 41 -18.12 13.76 20.29
CA ASN A 41 -17.14 14.75 20.73
C ASN A 41 -15.72 14.21 21.01
N ASN A 42 -15.45 12.91 20.80
CA ASN A 42 -14.14 12.33 21.07
C ASN A 42 -13.28 12.32 19.79
N TYR A 43 -12.65 13.45 19.50
CA TYR A 43 -11.70 13.58 18.40
C TYR A 43 -10.27 13.67 18.93
N VAL A 44 -9.36 13.01 18.20
CA VAL A 44 -7.92 12.99 18.48
C VAL A 44 -7.18 13.50 17.27
N LYS A 45 -6.21 14.38 17.45
CA LYS A 45 -5.33 14.83 16.37
C LYS A 45 -4.33 13.76 15.99
N VAL A 46 -4.29 13.45 14.70
CA VAL A 46 -3.34 12.51 14.12
C VAL A 46 -1.91 13.03 14.31
N PRO A 47 -1.01 12.28 14.95
CA PRO A 47 0.38 12.69 15.13
C PRO A 47 1.16 12.64 13.81
N LYS A 48 2.25 13.41 13.72
CA LYS A 48 3.21 13.33 12.61
C LYS A 48 4.05 12.07 12.80
N LEU A 49 3.88 11.09 11.89
CA LEU A 49 4.58 9.81 11.92
C LEU A 49 5.64 9.70 10.81
N PHE A 50 5.56 10.55 9.79
CA PHE A 50 6.54 10.61 8.70
C PHE A 50 7.98 10.72 9.23
N GLY A 51 8.87 9.90 8.71
CA GLY A 51 10.28 9.88 9.10
C GLY A 51 10.59 9.11 10.40
N LEU A 52 9.57 8.62 11.11
CA LEU A 52 9.78 7.79 12.31
C LEU A 52 10.00 6.33 11.92
N ASN A 53 10.78 5.62 12.73
CA ASN A 53 10.81 4.15 12.68
C ASN A 53 9.45 3.58 13.11
N VAL A 54 9.06 2.45 12.53
CA VAL A 54 7.77 1.79 12.79
C VAL A 54 7.50 1.56 14.28
N SER A 55 8.51 1.17 15.07
CA SER A 55 8.34 0.93 16.51
C SER A 55 7.93 2.21 17.26
N LYS A 56 8.57 3.33 16.94
CA LYS A 56 8.25 4.64 17.52
C LYS A 56 6.90 5.18 17.05
N ALA A 57 6.54 4.90 15.79
CA ALA A 57 5.22 5.24 15.26
C ALA A 57 4.11 4.49 15.99
N ILE A 58 4.29 3.19 16.27
CA ILE A 58 3.35 2.37 17.05
C ILE A 58 3.17 2.93 18.46
N GLU A 59 4.24 3.24 19.15
CA GLU A 59 4.21 3.82 20.49
C GLU A 59 3.44 5.15 20.51
N THR A 60 3.77 6.04 19.56
CA THR A 60 3.13 7.38 19.46
C THR A 60 1.63 7.28 19.21
N THR A 61 1.19 6.34 18.39
CA THR A 61 -0.24 6.17 18.07
C THR A 61 -1.01 5.47 19.19
N LYS A 62 -0.38 4.51 19.89
CA LYS A 62 -0.97 3.83 21.04
C LYS A 62 -1.32 4.83 22.15
N ASN A 63 -0.44 5.80 22.43
CA ASN A 63 -0.65 6.85 23.43
C ASN A 63 -1.82 7.79 23.08
N LYS A 64 -2.30 7.75 21.83
CA LYS A 64 -3.45 8.55 21.33
C LYS A 64 -4.67 7.71 21.01
N SER A 65 -4.75 6.49 21.49
CA SER A 65 -5.87 5.56 21.21
C SER A 65 -6.12 5.34 19.71
N LEU A 66 -5.08 5.44 18.87
CA LEU A 66 -5.17 5.22 17.43
C LEU A 66 -4.63 3.81 17.09
N LYS A 67 -5.10 3.25 15.98
CA LYS A 67 -4.66 1.93 15.48
C LYS A 67 -3.81 2.09 14.24
N ILE A 68 -2.69 1.36 14.13
CA ILE A 68 -1.85 1.33 12.92
C ILE A 68 -2.24 0.15 12.03
N ILE A 69 -2.28 0.40 10.73
CA ILE A 69 -2.27 -0.62 9.68
C ILE A 69 -1.10 -0.31 8.75
N ILE A 70 -0.19 -1.26 8.62
CA ILE A 70 0.90 -1.16 7.66
C ILE A 70 0.35 -1.62 6.30
N ILE A 71 0.46 -0.74 5.30
CA ILE A 71 0.14 -1.05 3.91
C ILE A 71 1.46 -1.41 3.24
N ASP A 72 1.45 -2.51 2.48
CA ASP A 72 2.63 -2.93 1.76
C ASP A 72 2.98 -1.94 0.65
N SER A 73 4.20 -1.63 0.63
CA SER A 73 5.24 -1.28 -0.29
C SER A 73 5.15 0.00 -1.09
N ALA A 74 5.86 0.95 -0.53
CA ALA A 74 6.59 1.90 -1.35
C ALA A 74 7.74 1.20 -2.11
N LYS A 75 8.20 1.81 -3.20
CA LYS A 75 9.53 1.51 -3.75
C LYS A 75 10.58 1.83 -2.68
N PHE A 76 11.59 0.97 -2.54
CA PHE A 76 12.71 1.23 -1.64
C PHE A 76 13.33 2.60 -1.95
N ASN A 77 13.43 3.44 -0.92
CA ASN A 77 14.06 4.74 -1.00
C ASN A 77 15.39 4.72 -0.20
N PRO A 78 16.55 4.80 -0.88
CA PRO A 78 17.85 4.74 -0.20
C PRO A 78 18.13 5.96 0.72
N ASN A 79 17.36 7.05 0.59
CA ASN A 79 17.53 8.25 1.42
C ASN A 79 16.94 8.10 2.83
N TYR A 80 16.20 7.04 3.10
CA TYR A 80 15.59 6.77 4.40
C TYR A 80 16.01 5.40 4.91
N PRO A 81 16.23 5.25 6.22
CA PRO A 81 16.48 3.94 6.82
C PRO A 81 15.36 2.93 6.51
N PRO A 82 15.65 1.63 6.51
CA PRO A 82 14.62 0.60 6.45
C PRO A 82 13.58 0.77 7.55
N LEU A 83 12.33 0.37 7.27
CA LEU A 83 11.19 0.41 8.20
C LEU A 83 10.85 1.82 8.73
N THR A 84 11.29 2.86 8.03
CA THR A 84 10.87 4.25 8.28
C THR A 84 9.53 4.52 7.60
N VAL A 85 8.65 5.26 8.25
CA VAL A 85 7.37 5.71 7.69
C VAL A 85 7.63 6.72 6.58
N LEU A 86 7.27 6.37 5.34
CA LEU A 86 7.35 7.24 4.17
C LEU A 86 6.06 8.00 3.90
N GLU A 87 4.92 7.39 4.24
CA GLU A 87 3.61 8.01 4.04
C GLU A 87 2.67 7.60 5.18
N GLN A 88 1.74 8.47 5.50
CA GLN A 88 0.66 8.19 6.45
C GLN A 88 -0.68 8.71 5.94
N PHE A 89 -1.74 7.98 6.24
CA PHE A 89 -3.11 8.40 6.01
C PHE A 89 -4.02 7.98 7.17
N PRO A 90 -4.82 8.89 7.77
CA PRO A 90 -4.96 10.34 7.46
C PRO A 90 -3.68 11.14 7.73
N ASN A 91 -3.60 12.33 7.11
CA ASN A 91 -2.47 13.23 7.29
C ASN A 91 -2.35 13.70 8.76
N HIS A 92 -1.14 14.12 9.16
CA HIS A 92 -0.93 14.70 10.48
C HIS A 92 -1.84 15.94 10.69
N ASP A 93 -2.14 16.22 11.94
CA ASP A 93 -3.02 17.30 12.42
C ASP A 93 -4.50 17.21 12.04
N MET A 94 -4.90 16.19 11.25
CA MET A 94 -6.32 15.92 11.03
C MET A 94 -6.98 15.41 12.32
N GLU A 95 -8.20 15.86 12.56
CA GLU A 95 -9.02 15.37 13.67
C GLU A 95 -9.77 14.10 13.24
N VAL A 96 -9.59 13.04 14.01
CA VAL A 96 -10.21 11.74 13.76
C VAL A 96 -10.79 11.19 15.04
N LYS A 97 -11.78 10.31 14.94
CA LYS A 97 -12.35 9.63 16.12
C LYS A 97 -11.31 8.71 16.77
N GLU A 98 -11.40 8.53 18.07
CA GLU A 98 -10.64 7.50 18.77
C GLU A 98 -10.81 6.12 18.14
N GLY A 99 -9.78 5.29 18.20
CA GLY A 99 -9.76 3.98 17.53
C GLY A 99 -9.61 4.03 16.01
N ARG A 100 -9.48 5.23 15.38
CA ARG A 100 -9.28 5.35 13.93
C ARG A 100 -8.00 4.62 13.50
N LYS A 101 -8.10 3.94 12.39
CA LYS A 101 -6.97 3.29 11.73
C LYS A 101 -6.14 4.33 10.98
N ILE A 102 -4.85 4.35 11.27
CA ILE A 102 -3.84 5.13 10.55
C ILE A 102 -3.07 4.17 9.67
N TYR A 103 -3.12 4.41 8.39
CA TYR A 103 -2.43 3.61 7.39
C TYR A 103 -1.03 4.17 7.17
N LEU A 104 -0.03 3.31 7.27
CA LEU A 104 1.38 3.67 7.10
C LEU A 104 1.99 2.90 5.95
N THR A 105 2.71 3.62 5.09
CA THR A 105 3.59 3.05 4.09
C THR A 105 5.01 3.11 4.61
N LEU A 106 5.68 1.97 4.71
CA LEU A 106 7.04 1.88 5.24
C LEU A 106 8.08 1.77 4.12
N ASN A 107 9.29 2.26 4.37
CA ASN A 107 10.43 1.99 3.52
C ASN A 107 10.82 0.52 3.62
N PRO A 108 10.86 -0.25 2.53
CA PRO A 108 11.30 -1.63 2.54
C PRO A 108 12.74 -1.79 3.05
N ILE A 109 13.14 -3.00 3.40
CA ILE A 109 14.52 -3.30 3.87
C ILE A 109 15.54 -3.13 2.72
N GLY A 110 15.08 -3.21 1.47
CA GLY A 110 15.93 -3.06 0.29
C GLY A 110 15.13 -3.13 -1.01
N TYR A 111 15.82 -3.18 -2.13
CA TYR A 111 15.20 -3.34 -3.43
C TYR A 111 14.46 -4.67 -3.55
N LYS A 112 13.35 -4.66 -4.29
CA LYS A 112 12.57 -5.88 -4.58
C LYS A 112 13.47 -6.91 -5.25
N LYS A 113 13.39 -8.16 -4.77
CA LYS A 113 14.11 -9.28 -5.39
C LYS A 113 13.37 -9.74 -6.64
N MET A 114 14.09 -9.90 -7.75
CA MET A 114 13.57 -10.33 -9.03
C MET A 114 14.40 -11.52 -9.55
N LYS A 115 13.78 -12.35 -10.37
CA LYS A 115 14.48 -13.44 -11.04
C LYS A 115 15.20 -12.91 -12.27
N VAL A 116 16.48 -13.28 -12.42
CA VAL A 116 17.26 -12.97 -13.62
C VAL A 116 16.66 -13.72 -14.82
N PRO A 117 16.31 -13.03 -15.91
CA PRO A 117 15.76 -13.68 -17.08
C PRO A 117 16.81 -14.57 -17.78
N ASN A 118 16.37 -15.48 -18.63
CA ASN A 118 17.29 -16.26 -19.46
C ASN A 118 17.83 -15.34 -20.58
N LEU A 119 19.13 -15.07 -20.50
CA LEU A 119 19.85 -14.26 -21.50
C LEU A 119 20.78 -15.10 -22.38
N ILE A 120 20.89 -16.40 -22.11
CA ILE A 120 21.80 -17.28 -22.85
C ILE A 120 21.34 -17.41 -24.31
N GLN A 121 22.29 -17.34 -25.23
CA GLN A 121 22.08 -17.46 -26.70
C GLN A 121 21.23 -16.36 -27.34
N ILE A 122 21.05 -15.22 -26.65
CA ILE A 122 20.46 -14.03 -27.28
C ILE A 122 21.54 -12.97 -27.53
N THR A 123 21.23 -11.98 -28.37
CA THR A 123 22.16 -10.88 -28.67
C THR A 123 22.26 -9.91 -27.49
N LEU A 124 23.41 -9.23 -27.34
CA LEU A 124 23.65 -8.20 -26.34
C LEU A 124 22.49 -7.19 -26.26
N ARG A 125 22.03 -6.67 -27.41
CA ARG A 125 20.95 -5.69 -27.49
C ARG A 125 19.64 -6.21 -26.83
N ASN A 126 19.28 -7.45 -27.11
CA ASN A 126 18.08 -8.07 -26.53
C ASN A 126 18.28 -8.34 -25.04
N ALA A 127 19.49 -8.79 -24.63
CA ALA A 127 19.81 -9.02 -23.24
C ALA A 127 19.71 -7.73 -22.40
N GLU A 128 20.24 -6.63 -22.90
CA GLU A 128 20.13 -5.31 -22.25
C GLU A 128 18.67 -4.88 -22.09
N THR A 129 17.86 -5.04 -23.15
CA THR A 129 16.43 -4.72 -23.09
C THR A 129 15.71 -5.55 -22.03
N LEU A 130 15.98 -6.85 -21.95
CA LEU A 130 15.37 -7.74 -20.95
C LEU A 130 15.83 -7.44 -19.52
N LEU A 131 17.13 -7.15 -19.32
CA LEU A 131 17.66 -6.73 -18.01
C LEU A 131 16.97 -5.47 -17.53
N ASN A 132 16.90 -4.44 -18.35
CA ASN A 132 16.26 -3.18 -18.02
C ASN A 132 14.77 -3.34 -17.73
N ALA A 133 14.05 -4.19 -18.47
CA ALA A 133 12.63 -4.46 -18.25
C ALA A 133 12.34 -5.10 -16.89
N VAL A 134 13.27 -5.91 -16.36
CA VAL A 134 13.17 -6.54 -15.04
C VAL A 134 13.72 -5.65 -13.92
N GLY A 135 14.48 -4.60 -14.30
CA GLY A 135 15.08 -3.63 -13.37
C GLY A 135 16.48 -4.01 -12.90
N PHE A 136 17.20 -4.83 -13.66
CA PHE A 136 18.64 -5.04 -13.50
C PHE A 136 19.42 -4.06 -14.36
N GLU A 137 20.68 -3.84 -14.01
CA GLU A 137 21.62 -3.01 -14.76
C GLU A 137 22.60 -3.90 -15.52
N LEU A 138 23.00 -3.49 -16.72
CA LEU A 138 24.06 -4.13 -17.45
C LEU A 138 25.40 -3.85 -16.74
N GLY A 139 26.16 -4.91 -16.45
CA GLY A 139 27.49 -4.83 -15.85
C GLY A 139 28.61 -4.83 -16.90
N GLU A 140 29.70 -5.53 -16.58
CA GLU A 140 30.85 -5.65 -17.48
C GLU A 140 30.57 -6.60 -18.66
N LEU A 141 31.15 -6.28 -19.81
CA LEU A 141 31.10 -7.10 -21.00
C LEU A 141 32.46 -7.80 -21.20
N ILE A 142 32.45 -9.12 -21.12
CA ILE A 142 33.66 -9.95 -21.25
C ILE A 142 33.55 -10.73 -22.56
N TYR A 143 34.48 -10.56 -23.46
CA TYR A 143 34.50 -11.27 -24.74
C TYR A 143 35.36 -12.53 -24.70
N LYS A 144 34.83 -13.62 -25.26
CA LYS A 144 35.53 -14.89 -25.42
C LYS A 144 35.47 -15.35 -26.89
N ASP A 145 36.40 -16.18 -27.30
CA ASP A 145 36.40 -16.77 -28.62
C ASP A 145 35.17 -17.65 -28.82
N ASN A 146 34.33 -17.24 -29.74
CA ASN A 146 33.09 -17.90 -30.15
C ASN A 146 32.58 -17.28 -31.44
N ILE A 147 32.08 -18.11 -32.35
CA ILE A 147 31.57 -17.67 -33.67
C ILE A 147 30.35 -16.75 -33.58
N GLY A 148 29.56 -16.81 -32.52
CA GLY A 148 28.39 -15.96 -32.28
C GLY A 148 28.83 -14.56 -31.83
N LYS A 149 29.04 -13.64 -32.75
CA LYS A 149 29.36 -12.25 -32.40
C LYS A 149 28.24 -11.62 -31.56
N ASP A 150 28.62 -11.01 -30.43
CA ASP A 150 27.73 -10.34 -29.49
C ASP A 150 26.60 -11.25 -28.94
N MET A 151 26.75 -12.56 -29.03
CA MET A 151 25.85 -13.53 -28.41
C MET A 151 26.26 -13.78 -26.97
N VAL A 152 25.28 -13.78 -26.05
CA VAL A 152 25.50 -14.06 -24.63
C VAL A 152 25.80 -15.55 -24.43
N LEU A 153 26.96 -15.86 -23.90
CA LEU A 153 27.42 -17.21 -23.59
C LEU A 153 27.22 -17.56 -22.11
N GLU A 154 27.37 -16.58 -21.23
CA GLU A 154 27.32 -16.79 -19.79
C GLU A 154 26.89 -15.50 -19.09
N MET A 155 26.15 -15.65 -17.97
CA MET A 155 25.79 -14.54 -17.09
C MET A 155 26.60 -14.62 -15.81
N ARG A 156 27.04 -13.47 -15.28
CA ARG A 156 27.77 -13.36 -14.03
C ARG A 156 27.22 -12.28 -13.14
N HIS A 157 27.42 -12.43 -11.86
CA HIS A 157 27.16 -11.40 -10.85
C HIS A 157 28.27 -11.42 -9.82
N GLU A 158 28.91 -10.27 -9.58
CA GLU A 158 30.06 -10.14 -8.66
C GLU A 158 31.13 -11.20 -8.95
N GLY A 159 31.45 -11.41 -10.24
CA GLY A 159 32.47 -12.36 -10.72
C GLY A 159 32.05 -13.82 -10.72
N LYS A 160 30.91 -14.21 -10.14
CA LYS A 160 30.41 -15.58 -10.08
C LYS A 160 29.41 -15.86 -11.20
N LYS A 161 29.52 -17.02 -11.83
CA LYS A 161 28.52 -17.49 -12.80
C LYS A 161 27.15 -17.65 -12.12
N ILE A 162 26.11 -17.18 -12.77
CA ILE A 162 24.72 -17.33 -12.33
C ILE A 162 23.89 -18.00 -13.43
N GLU A 163 22.87 -18.74 -13.00
CA GLU A 163 21.94 -19.42 -13.90
C GLU A 163 20.65 -18.59 -14.08
N PRO A 164 19.92 -18.75 -15.20
CA PRO A 164 18.60 -18.18 -15.38
C PRO A 164 17.66 -18.52 -14.21
N GLY A 165 16.87 -17.54 -13.76
CA GLY A 165 15.98 -17.71 -12.61
C GLY A 165 16.64 -17.44 -11.25
N HIS A 166 17.95 -17.18 -11.19
CA HIS A 166 18.60 -16.74 -9.97
C HIS A 166 17.96 -15.46 -9.44
N THR A 167 17.75 -15.38 -8.12
CA THR A 167 17.01 -14.26 -7.52
C THR A 167 17.96 -13.23 -6.93
N LEU A 168 17.92 -12.03 -7.46
CA LEU A 168 18.73 -10.88 -7.03
C LEU A 168 17.86 -9.65 -6.76
N PRO A 169 18.32 -8.74 -5.89
CA PRO A 169 17.68 -7.42 -5.77
C PRO A 169 17.74 -6.64 -7.09
N GLN A 170 16.71 -5.87 -7.40
CA GLN A 170 16.74 -4.92 -8.52
C GLN A 170 17.94 -3.96 -8.41
N ARG A 171 18.34 -3.34 -9.52
CA ARG A 171 19.50 -2.46 -9.66
C ARG A 171 20.86 -3.13 -9.46
N LYS A 172 20.90 -4.46 -9.26
CA LYS A 172 22.18 -5.18 -9.30
C LYS A 172 22.67 -5.31 -10.75
N LYS A 173 23.97 -5.22 -10.92
CA LYS A 173 24.63 -5.37 -12.22
C LYS A 173 24.79 -6.84 -12.58
N ILE A 174 24.48 -7.17 -13.81
CA ILE A 174 24.68 -8.49 -14.40
C ILE A 174 25.74 -8.36 -15.50
N ASP A 175 26.87 -9.00 -15.29
CA ASP A 175 27.96 -9.05 -16.25
C ASP A 175 27.65 -10.13 -17.29
N LEU A 176 27.99 -9.86 -18.54
CA LEU A 176 27.74 -10.77 -19.66
C LEU A 176 29.05 -11.21 -20.31
N VAL A 177 29.19 -12.52 -20.49
CA VAL A 177 30.24 -13.08 -21.32
C VAL A 177 29.70 -13.26 -22.73
N LEU A 178 30.32 -12.65 -23.69
CA LEU A 178 29.88 -12.54 -25.08
C LEU A 178 30.86 -13.24 -26.02
N GLY A 179 30.35 -13.72 -27.15
CA GLY A 179 31.18 -14.17 -28.25
C GLY A 179 31.79 -12.99 -29.04
N ASN A 180 33.03 -13.14 -29.46
CA ASN A 180 33.76 -12.11 -30.24
C ASN A 180 33.67 -12.28 -31.79
N GLY A 181 32.96 -13.30 -32.27
CA GLY A 181 32.84 -13.62 -33.69
C GLY A 181 34.04 -14.36 -34.25
N LYS A 182 34.95 -14.88 -33.44
CA LYS A 182 36.15 -15.65 -33.87
C LYS A 182 36.02 -17.11 -33.40
N LYS A 183 36.72 -18.00 -34.12
CA LYS A 183 36.90 -19.40 -33.74
C LYS A 183 38.12 -19.54 -32.87
#